data_4eae49fff20211a96959b433fe69ea30
#
_entry.id   4eae49fff20211a96959b433fe69ea30
#
_cell.length_a   1.000
_cell.length_b   1.000
_cell.length_c   1.000
_cell.angle_alpha   90.00
_cell.angle_beta   90.00
_cell.angle_gamma   90.00
#
_symmetry.space_group_name_H-M   'P 1'
#
loop_
_entity.id
_entity.type
_entity.pdbx_description
1 polymer ?
#
loop_
_entity_poly.entity_id
_entity_poly.type
_entity_poly.pdbx_seq_one_letter_code
_entity_poly.pdbx_strand_id
1 'polypeptide(L)'
;MSLAHPAVASAQTKAEHPAHDAATLYRQHCAACHGPDRLGGIGPALLPENLKRLRPKQAAAAIANGLPATQMAAFGDRLNATEIDALVTLIYTPLAETPNWDAQQIEASRIVLRQPIDDPGERPTFDADPLNLFLVVESGDHHVTVLDGDRLEPIHRFKSRHALHGGPKFSPDGRYAYLASRDGWVSKFDMYRLETVVETRAGINTRNLAASGDGRYLMVANYLPHTLVVLRATDLTLEKVILVSDGKGNTSRVSAVYDAPPRKSFIAALKDIEEVWEIQYADEPVYYGRVHDYRVEGPPKITERFPVRRIELDDYLDDFFFDPKYENLIGAARNAKNGQVVSLLVGRKIADIDMTGLPHLGSGISWDYQGKPVVATPNLKKSELTVIDMGSWKVVKRIPTLGPGFFMRSHKNSRYAWADVFFGPNRDAVHVIDKATLEIARTLRPAPGKTAAHVEFTRDGRYALLSIWEMNGAIVVYDAETLEEVKRLPMVKPSGKYNVYNKITRDPGTSH
;
A
#
# COMPACT_ATOMS: atom_id res chain seq x y z
N MET A 1 62.78 48.02 -23.89
CA MET A 1 62.17 47.22 -24.92
C MET A 1 61.78 45.93 -24.26
N SER A 2 60.50 45.81 -23.88
CA SER A 2 59.93 44.62 -23.26
C SER A 2 59.01 43.96 -24.25
N LEU A 3 59.31 42.73 -24.62
CA LEU A 3 58.54 41.93 -25.58
C LEU A 3 57.47 41.16 -24.80
N ALA A 4 56.20 41.53 -25.04
CA ALA A 4 55.04 40.79 -24.54
C ALA A 4 54.75 39.61 -25.46
N HIS A 5 54.66 38.41 -24.89
CA HIS A 5 54.17 37.20 -25.59
C HIS A 5 52.66 37.12 -25.45
N PRO A 6 51.91 36.80 -26.53
CA PRO A 6 50.49 36.54 -26.39
C PRO A 6 50.26 35.10 -25.86
N ALA A 7 49.41 34.97 -24.83
CA ALA A 7 48.92 33.71 -24.35
C ALA A 7 47.88 33.17 -25.32
N VAL A 8 48.14 32.00 -25.90
CA VAL A 8 47.17 31.23 -26.70
C VAL A 8 46.28 30.50 -25.75
N ALA A 9 45.00 30.92 -25.69
CA ALA A 9 43.94 30.18 -24.98
C ALA A 9 43.58 28.94 -25.80
N SER A 10 43.93 27.76 -25.31
CA SER A 10 43.52 26.47 -25.84
C SER A 10 42.03 26.26 -25.52
N ALA A 11 41.16 26.41 -26.49
CA ALA A 11 39.76 25.96 -26.41
C ALA A 11 39.76 24.43 -26.45
N GLN A 12 39.50 23.82 -25.29
CA GLN A 12 39.13 22.39 -25.24
C GLN A 12 37.80 22.17 -25.94
N THR A 13 37.85 21.71 -27.16
CA THR A 13 36.69 21.15 -27.87
C THR A 13 36.19 19.93 -27.10
N LYS A 14 34.99 20.03 -26.54
CA LYS A 14 34.25 18.85 -26.06
C LYS A 14 34.14 17.87 -27.22
N ALA A 15 34.73 16.69 -27.06
CA ALA A 15 34.58 15.61 -28.01
C ALA A 15 33.09 15.28 -28.16
N GLU A 16 32.55 15.46 -29.36
CA GLU A 16 31.24 14.94 -29.73
C GLU A 16 31.33 13.42 -29.70
N HIS A 17 30.82 12.81 -28.65
CA HIS A 17 30.62 11.37 -28.62
C HIS A 17 29.53 11.03 -29.65
N PRO A 18 29.73 9.94 -30.47
CA PRO A 18 28.68 9.46 -31.36
C PRO A 18 27.44 9.17 -30.49
N ALA A 19 26.28 9.63 -30.91
CA ALA A 19 25.03 9.43 -30.20
C ALA A 19 24.77 7.92 -30.09
N HIS A 20 25.07 7.37 -28.90
CA HIS A 20 24.71 5.99 -28.59
C HIS A 20 23.18 5.87 -28.55
N ASP A 21 22.64 4.79 -29.16
CA ASP A 21 21.21 4.55 -29.06
C ASP A 21 20.79 4.31 -27.60
N ALA A 22 19.56 4.67 -27.26
CA ALA A 22 19.05 4.60 -25.88
C ALA A 22 19.13 3.18 -25.28
N ALA A 23 19.00 2.14 -26.09
CA ALA A 23 19.09 0.75 -25.63
C ALA A 23 20.53 0.38 -25.25
N THR A 24 21.52 0.89 -25.98
CA THR A 24 22.93 0.71 -25.64
C THR A 24 23.29 1.46 -24.36
N LEU A 25 22.89 2.72 -24.24
CA LEU A 25 23.06 3.50 -23.00
C LEU A 25 22.41 2.83 -21.80
N TYR A 26 21.20 2.30 -21.99
CA TYR A 26 20.50 1.58 -20.93
C TYR A 26 21.27 0.33 -20.49
N ARG A 27 21.74 -0.50 -21.43
CA ARG A 27 22.54 -1.70 -21.09
C ARG A 27 23.82 -1.35 -20.33
N GLN A 28 24.49 -0.27 -20.71
CA GLN A 28 25.76 0.14 -20.09
C GLN A 28 25.59 0.73 -18.69
N HIS A 29 24.55 1.52 -18.45
CA HIS A 29 24.45 2.36 -17.27
C HIS A 29 23.31 1.98 -16.31
N CYS A 30 22.24 1.33 -16.80
CA CYS A 30 21.02 1.11 -16.06
C CYS A 30 20.72 -0.36 -15.76
N ALA A 31 21.04 -1.26 -16.71
CA ALA A 31 20.62 -2.66 -16.68
C ALA A 31 21.15 -3.44 -15.46
N ALA A 32 22.34 -3.10 -14.95
CA ALA A 32 22.91 -3.76 -13.78
C ALA A 32 22.02 -3.66 -12.53
N CYS A 33 21.28 -2.54 -12.39
CA CYS A 33 20.37 -2.33 -11.28
C CYS A 33 18.89 -2.58 -11.67
N HIS A 34 18.49 -2.17 -12.88
CA HIS A 34 17.08 -2.18 -13.30
C HIS A 34 16.71 -3.38 -14.19
N GLY A 35 17.62 -4.35 -14.34
CA GLY A 35 17.44 -5.52 -15.18
C GLY A 35 17.62 -5.23 -16.67
N PRO A 36 18.08 -6.22 -17.49
CA PRO A 36 18.33 -6.03 -18.93
C PRO A 36 17.05 -5.67 -19.70
N ASP A 37 15.90 -6.21 -19.28
CA ASP A 37 14.59 -6.01 -19.89
C ASP A 37 13.75 -4.95 -19.16
N ARG A 38 14.36 -4.12 -18.35
CA ARG A 38 13.70 -3.09 -17.52
C ARG A 38 12.72 -3.63 -16.46
N LEU A 39 12.79 -4.93 -16.16
CA LEU A 39 11.86 -5.59 -15.21
C LEU A 39 12.28 -5.43 -13.74
N GLY A 40 13.31 -4.64 -13.47
CA GLY A 40 13.85 -4.43 -12.13
C GLY A 40 14.85 -5.50 -11.69
N GLY A 41 15.47 -5.25 -10.57
CA GLY A 41 16.48 -6.09 -9.93
C GLY A 41 16.79 -5.50 -8.56
N ILE A 42 17.98 -4.94 -8.38
CA ILE A 42 18.33 -4.14 -7.19
C ILE A 42 17.51 -2.85 -7.15
N GLY A 43 17.30 -2.22 -8.33
CA GLY A 43 16.42 -1.08 -8.53
C GLY A 43 15.05 -1.52 -9.06
N PRO A 44 14.05 -0.62 -9.04
CA PRO A 44 12.69 -0.91 -9.51
C PRO A 44 12.62 -1.18 -11.01
N ALA A 45 11.53 -1.81 -11.46
CA ALA A 45 11.22 -1.92 -12.88
C ALA A 45 11.03 -0.53 -13.51
N LEU A 46 11.61 -0.32 -14.70
CA LEU A 46 11.50 0.93 -15.46
C LEU A 46 10.53 0.75 -16.64
N LEU A 47 9.27 0.57 -16.31
CA LEU A 47 8.16 0.40 -17.24
C LEU A 47 7.13 1.53 -17.03
N PRO A 48 6.37 1.92 -18.06
CA PRO A 48 5.36 2.98 -17.95
C PRO A 48 4.40 2.77 -16.77
N GLU A 49 3.99 1.52 -16.49
CA GLU A 49 3.11 1.15 -15.39
C GLU A 49 3.73 1.47 -14.02
N ASN A 50 5.03 1.21 -13.87
CA ASN A 50 5.78 1.48 -12.64
C ASN A 50 6.06 2.96 -12.47
N LEU A 51 6.25 3.68 -13.59
CA LEU A 51 6.65 5.09 -13.63
C LEU A 51 5.47 6.09 -13.62
N LYS A 52 4.22 5.65 -13.56
CA LYS A 52 3.02 6.52 -13.62
C LYS A 52 3.03 7.72 -12.66
N ARG A 53 3.71 7.60 -11.52
CA ARG A 53 3.79 8.67 -10.51
C ARG A 53 5.03 9.56 -10.66
N LEU A 54 5.98 9.16 -11.47
CA LEU A 54 7.19 9.92 -11.79
C LEU A 54 6.96 10.59 -13.16
N ARG A 55 7.02 11.91 -13.22
CA ARG A 55 6.88 12.63 -14.51
C ARG A 55 8.20 12.55 -15.30
N PRO A 56 8.19 12.55 -16.63
CA PRO A 56 9.41 12.48 -17.45
C PRO A 56 10.50 13.47 -17.04
N LYS A 57 10.16 14.73 -16.74
CA LYS A 57 11.12 15.73 -16.23
C LYS A 57 11.75 15.33 -14.88
N GLN A 58 10.98 14.68 -14.02
CA GLN A 58 11.49 14.19 -12.72
C GLN A 58 12.37 12.95 -12.92
N ALA A 59 12.05 12.09 -13.89
CA ALA A 59 12.90 10.97 -14.27
C ALA A 59 14.24 11.46 -14.83
N ALA A 60 14.23 12.47 -15.72
CA ALA A 60 15.45 13.09 -16.23
C ALA A 60 16.31 13.66 -15.09
N ALA A 61 15.70 14.38 -14.15
CA ALA A 61 16.39 14.90 -12.99
C ALA A 61 16.96 13.78 -12.08
N ALA A 62 16.23 12.69 -11.89
CA ALA A 62 16.70 11.53 -11.12
C ALA A 62 17.89 10.83 -11.80
N ILE A 63 17.90 10.71 -13.12
CA ILE A 63 19.03 10.17 -13.88
C ILE A 63 20.23 11.10 -13.76
N ALA A 64 20.05 12.41 -13.98
CA ALA A 64 21.12 13.38 -13.95
C ALA A 64 21.78 13.51 -12.56
N ASN A 65 20.96 13.61 -11.50
CA ASN A 65 21.42 14.01 -10.16
C ASN A 65 21.47 12.85 -9.16
N GLY A 66 21.02 11.65 -9.55
CA GLY A 66 20.80 10.55 -8.63
C GLY A 66 19.61 10.79 -7.70
N LEU A 67 19.40 9.87 -6.78
CA LEU A 67 18.39 9.99 -5.72
C LEU A 67 19.07 9.92 -4.36
N PRO A 68 19.03 11.01 -3.56
CA PRO A 68 19.61 11.02 -2.21
C PRO A 68 19.11 9.84 -1.37
N ALA A 69 19.99 9.29 -0.55
CA ALA A 69 19.76 8.16 0.34
C ALA A 69 19.32 6.85 -0.35
N THR A 70 19.58 6.71 -1.67
CA THR A 70 19.38 5.48 -2.43
C THR A 70 20.65 5.04 -3.16
N GLN A 71 20.63 3.85 -3.78
CA GLN A 71 21.72 3.38 -4.62
C GLN A 71 21.69 3.95 -6.06
N MET A 72 20.69 4.78 -6.38
CA MET A 72 20.60 5.44 -7.68
C MET A 72 21.65 6.55 -7.79
N ALA A 73 22.75 6.25 -8.46
CA ALA A 73 23.85 7.20 -8.68
C ALA A 73 23.44 8.34 -9.64
N ALA A 74 24.17 9.45 -9.58
CA ALA A 74 24.08 10.53 -10.56
C ALA A 74 24.84 10.14 -11.84
N PHE A 75 24.25 10.46 -13.00
CA PHE A 75 24.83 10.22 -14.32
C PHE A 75 25.07 11.50 -15.12
N GLY A 76 24.74 12.67 -14.58
CA GLY A 76 24.89 13.96 -15.29
C GLY A 76 26.32 14.31 -15.73
N ASP A 77 27.33 13.74 -15.05
CA ASP A 77 28.73 13.88 -15.46
C ASP A 77 29.17 12.92 -16.57
N ARG A 78 28.35 11.88 -16.84
CA ARG A 78 28.64 10.80 -17.80
C ARG A 78 27.75 10.82 -19.04
N LEU A 79 26.56 11.37 -18.90
CA LEU A 79 25.53 11.46 -19.93
C LEU A 79 25.14 12.92 -20.17
N ASN A 80 25.07 13.31 -21.43
CA ASN A 80 24.56 14.62 -21.79
C ASN A 80 23.02 14.67 -21.78
N ALA A 81 22.46 15.86 -21.93
CA ALA A 81 21.00 16.07 -21.86
C ALA A 81 20.23 15.25 -22.91
N THR A 82 20.76 15.15 -24.12
CA THR A 82 20.13 14.37 -25.22
C THR A 82 20.10 12.89 -24.93
N GLU A 83 21.19 12.32 -24.35
CA GLU A 83 21.27 10.94 -23.93
C GLU A 83 20.31 10.62 -22.77
N ILE A 84 20.20 11.54 -21.81
CA ILE A 84 19.24 11.44 -20.71
C ILE A 84 17.80 11.45 -21.25
N ASP A 85 17.47 12.35 -22.18
CA ASP A 85 16.13 12.43 -22.78
C ASP A 85 15.82 11.16 -23.60
N ALA A 86 16.80 10.60 -24.30
CA ALA A 86 16.65 9.33 -25.01
C ALA A 86 16.38 8.16 -24.04
N LEU A 87 17.08 8.09 -22.91
CA LEU A 87 16.83 7.10 -21.84
C LEU A 87 15.43 7.30 -21.23
N VAL A 88 15.02 8.53 -20.98
CA VAL A 88 13.66 8.83 -20.47
C VAL A 88 12.62 8.34 -21.48
N THR A 89 12.79 8.64 -22.76
CA THR A 89 11.89 8.14 -23.81
C THR A 89 11.82 6.61 -23.81
N LEU A 90 12.95 5.92 -23.72
CA LEU A 90 13.01 4.48 -23.66
C LEU A 90 12.23 3.90 -22.48
N ILE A 91 12.43 4.41 -21.26
CA ILE A 91 11.79 3.85 -20.07
C ILE A 91 10.28 4.15 -19.99
N TYR A 92 9.79 5.17 -20.71
CA TYR A 92 8.35 5.45 -20.86
C TYR A 92 7.74 4.82 -22.12
N THR A 93 8.53 4.14 -22.95
CA THR A 93 8.01 3.36 -24.09
C THR A 93 7.57 1.98 -23.57
N PRO A 94 6.33 1.54 -23.83
CA PRO A 94 5.89 0.18 -23.51
C PRO A 94 6.80 -0.88 -24.16
N LEU A 95 6.90 -2.05 -23.54
CA LEU A 95 7.51 -3.21 -24.18
C LEU A 95 6.59 -3.71 -25.31
N ALA A 96 7.17 -4.36 -26.30
CA ALA A 96 6.42 -4.94 -27.42
C ALA A 96 5.43 -6.02 -26.94
N GLU A 97 5.84 -6.78 -25.93
CA GLU A 97 5.01 -7.78 -25.27
C GLU A 97 4.84 -7.43 -23.79
N THR A 98 3.67 -7.72 -23.23
CA THR A 98 3.41 -7.53 -21.80
C THR A 98 4.31 -8.48 -21.01
N PRO A 99 5.14 -7.97 -20.08
CA PRO A 99 6.04 -8.81 -19.33
C PRO A 99 5.29 -9.85 -18.50
N ASN A 100 5.77 -11.07 -18.52
CA ASN A 100 5.32 -12.14 -17.64
C ASN A 100 6.20 -12.22 -16.39
N TRP A 101 5.65 -12.78 -15.34
CA TRP A 101 6.34 -13.18 -14.12
C TRP A 101 5.62 -14.41 -13.59
N ASP A 102 6.05 -15.58 -14.07
CA ASP A 102 5.37 -16.86 -13.87
C ASP A 102 5.80 -17.58 -12.58
N ALA A 103 5.24 -18.76 -12.36
CA ALA A 103 5.53 -19.57 -11.18
C ALA A 103 7.02 -19.89 -11.02
N GLN A 104 7.70 -20.24 -12.12
CA GLN A 104 9.12 -20.56 -12.08
C GLN A 104 9.97 -19.36 -11.67
N GLN A 105 9.64 -18.18 -12.18
CA GLN A 105 10.33 -16.93 -11.83
C GLN A 105 10.06 -16.53 -10.37
N ILE A 106 8.84 -16.73 -9.88
CA ILE A 106 8.48 -16.48 -8.48
C ILE A 106 9.31 -17.41 -7.57
N GLU A 107 9.30 -18.71 -7.82
CA GLU A 107 10.03 -19.70 -7.02
C GLU A 107 11.55 -19.45 -7.05
N ALA A 108 12.12 -19.16 -8.23
CA ALA A 108 13.53 -18.85 -8.39
C ALA A 108 13.97 -17.56 -7.69
N SER A 109 13.04 -16.63 -7.45
CA SER A 109 13.33 -15.35 -6.78
C SER A 109 13.45 -15.46 -5.26
N ARG A 110 13.01 -16.58 -4.67
CA ARG A 110 12.92 -16.74 -3.23
C ARG A 110 14.30 -16.76 -2.57
N ILE A 111 14.50 -15.90 -1.58
CA ILE A 111 15.74 -15.72 -0.83
C ILE A 111 15.47 -16.05 0.63
N VAL A 112 16.09 -17.08 1.15
CA VAL A 112 16.06 -17.43 2.59
C VAL A 112 17.27 -16.77 3.25
N LEU A 113 17.01 -15.76 4.07
CA LEU A 113 18.03 -15.00 4.79
C LEU A 113 18.32 -15.63 6.16
N ARG A 114 17.27 -16.18 6.78
CA ARG A 114 17.34 -16.93 8.04
C ARG A 114 16.30 -18.06 8.01
N GLN A 115 16.60 -19.16 8.66
CA GLN A 115 15.57 -20.19 8.84
C GLN A 115 14.52 -19.67 9.81
N PRO A 116 13.23 -19.77 9.46
CA PRO A 116 12.17 -19.49 10.42
C PRO A 116 12.32 -20.44 11.61
N ILE A 117 12.28 -19.91 12.81
CA ILE A 117 12.25 -20.73 14.03
C ILE A 117 10.85 -20.64 14.58
N ASP A 118 10.13 -21.73 14.50
CA ASP A 118 8.86 -21.92 15.19
C ASP A 118 9.13 -22.47 16.61
N ASP A 119 9.69 -21.61 17.46
CA ASP A 119 9.78 -21.88 18.89
C ASP A 119 8.71 -21.06 19.62
N PRO A 120 7.62 -21.67 20.09
CA PRO A 120 6.57 -20.98 20.82
C PRO A 120 7.04 -20.40 22.16
N GLY A 121 8.22 -20.78 22.65
CA GLY A 121 8.86 -20.24 23.86
C GLY A 121 9.82 -19.08 23.60
N GLU A 122 10.08 -18.71 22.35
CA GLU A 122 11.01 -17.65 22.02
C GLU A 122 10.49 -16.27 22.48
N ARG A 123 11.36 -15.54 23.17
CA ARG A 123 11.08 -14.18 23.64
C ARG A 123 11.67 -13.13 22.70
N PRO A 124 11.07 -11.92 22.65
CA PRO A 124 11.67 -10.79 21.96
C PRO A 124 13.10 -10.49 22.44
N THR A 125 13.95 -10.06 21.53
CA THR A 125 15.34 -9.64 21.84
C THR A 125 15.43 -8.24 22.49
N PHE A 126 14.29 -7.63 22.76
CA PHE A 126 14.14 -6.29 23.31
C PHE A 126 13.16 -6.30 24.50
N ASP A 127 13.20 -5.22 25.29
CA ASP A 127 12.31 -5.01 26.44
C ASP A 127 11.23 -3.96 26.07
N ALA A 128 10.17 -4.43 25.36
CA ALA A 128 8.97 -3.67 25.02
C ALA A 128 7.78 -4.61 24.81
N ASP A 129 6.53 -4.11 24.89
CA ASP A 129 5.34 -4.88 24.55
C ASP A 129 5.29 -5.13 23.03
N PRO A 130 5.45 -6.38 22.53
CA PRO A 130 5.45 -6.68 21.11
C PRO A 130 4.17 -6.27 20.39
N LEU A 131 3.04 -6.26 21.10
CA LEU A 131 1.75 -5.86 20.56
C LEU A 131 1.59 -4.33 20.48
N ASN A 132 2.37 -3.55 21.25
CA ASN A 132 2.36 -2.09 21.14
C ASN A 132 3.49 -1.52 20.29
N LEU A 133 4.16 -2.37 19.50
CA LEU A 133 5.14 -1.89 18.53
C LEU A 133 4.47 -1.23 17.31
N PHE A 134 5.19 -0.29 16.72
CA PHE A 134 4.86 0.29 15.42
C PHE A 134 5.92 -0.07 14.39
N LEU A 135 5.48 -0.36 13.17
CA LEU A 135 6.34 -0.28 12.00
C LEU A 135 6.11 1.07 11.30
N VAL A 136 7.13 1.92 11.32
CA VAL A 136 7.13 3.22 10.65
C VAL A 136 7.88 3.12 9.34
N VAL A 137 7.18 3.28 8.22
CA VAL A 137 7.77 3.25 6.88
C VAL A 137 8.39 4.59 6.56
N GLU A 138 9.71 4.65 6.44
CA GLU A 138 10.47 5.81 6.01
C GLU A 138 10.71 5.75 4.50
N SER A 139 9.77 6.32 3.73
CA SER A 139 9.79 6.26 2.26
C SER A 139 10.89 7.13 1.63
N GLY A 140 11.53 8.01 2.40
CA GLY A 140 12.58 8.89 1.91
C GLY A 140 13.87 8.17 1.56
N ASP A 141 14.20 7.13 2.29
CA ASP A 141 15.45 6.38 2.12
C ASP A 141 15.25 4.85 2.15
N HIS A 142 13.99 4.40 2.00
CA HIS A 142 13.62 2.97 1.96
C HIS A 142 14.04 2.19 3.21
N HIS A 143 13.70 2.73 4.39
CA HIS A 143 13.87 2.04 5.67
C HIS A 143 12.52 1.85 6.36
N VAL A 144 12.52 0.98 7.35
CA VAL A 144 11.43 0.82 8.32
C VAL A 144 12.01 0.93 9.71
N THR A 145 11.41 1.77 10.55
CA THR A 145 11.75 1.88 11.97
C THR A 145 10.73 1.12 12.81
N VAL A 146 11.20 0.25 13.70
CA VAL A 146 10.42 -0.36 14.76
C VAL A 146 10.44 0.60 15.95
N LEU A 147 9.25 1.07 16.36
CA LEU A 147 9.06 2.03 17.43
C LEU A 147 8.33 1.35 18.59
N ASP A 148 8.83 1.51 19.81
CA ASP A 148 8.14 1.16 21.05
C ASP A 148 7.00 2.14 21.29
N GLY A 149 5.76 1.64 21.39
CA GLY A 149 4.57 2.47 21.60
C GLY A 149 4.37 2.94 23.03
N ASP A 150 5.02 2.31 24.01
CA ASP A 150 4.95 2.71 25.41
C ASP A 150 5.97 3.81 25.75
N ARG A 151 7.24 3.63 25.34
CA ARG A 151 8.32 4.60 25.55
C ARG A 151 8.35 5.69 24.48
N LEU A 152 7.69 5.45 23.34
CA LEU A 152 7.71 6.32 22.17
C LEU A 152 9.14 6.53 21.65
N GLU A 153 9.91 5.45 21.52
CA GLU A 153 11.31 5.46 21.14
C GLU A 153 11.61 4.41 20.07
N PRO A 154 12.46 4.73 19.08
CA PRO A 154 12.94 3.75 18.11
C PRO A 154 13.77 2.68 18.80
N ILE A 155 13.49 1.38 18.52
CA ILE A 155 14.29 0.27 19.02
C ILE A 155 15.10 -0.41 17.93
N HIS A 156 14.68 -0.30 16.68
CA HIS A 156 15.41 -0.86 15.54
C HIS A 156 15.07 -0.13 14.26
N ARG A 157 16.01 -0.10 13.31
CA ARG A 157 15.81 0.47 11.97
C ARG A 157 16.50 -0.41 10.94
N PHE A 158 15.76 -0.84 9.91
CA PHE A 158 16.27 -1.72 8.89
C PHE A 158 15.94 -1.24 7.48
N LYS A 159 16.74 -1.65 6.51
CA LYS A 159 16.55 -1.35 5.10
C LYS A 159 15.41 -2.19 4.54
N SER A 160 14.49 -1.56 3.82
CA SER A 160 13.39 -2.22 3.13
C SER A 160 13.62 -2.32 1.62
N ARG A 161 12.79 -3.10 0.95
CA ARG A 161 12.66 -3.06 -0.51
C ARG A 161 12.12 -1.71 -0.98
N HIS A 162 12.29 -1.42 -2.26
CA HIS A 162 11.92 -0.13 -2.87
C HIS A 162 10.42 0.14 -2.77
N ALA A 163 10.05 1.35 -2.35
CA ALA A 163 8.69 1.86 -2.35
C ALA A 163 7.65 0.89 -1.73
N LEU A 164 7.79 0.58 -0.44
CA LEU A 164 6.77 -0.17 0.30
C LEU A 164 5.39 0.46 0.09
N HIS A 165 4.37 -0.37 -0.11
CA HIS A 165 3.01 0.06 -0.42
C HIS A 165 1.95 -0.87 0.17
N GLY A 166 0.80 -0.29 0.55
CA GLY A 166 -0.34 -1.03 1.10
C GLY A 166 -0.27 -1.33 2.59
N GLY A 167 0.76 -0.85 3.27
CA GLY A 167 1.01 -1.08 4.69
C GLY A 167 1.44 -2.52 5.02
N PRO A 168 2.20 -2.73 6.09
CA PRO A 168 2.49 -4.05 6.63
C PRO A 168 1.23 -4.82 6.98
N LYS A 169 1.26 -6.14 6.81
CA LYS A 169 0.30 -7.08 7.38
C LYS A 169 1.03 -7.92 8.42
N PHE A 170 0.30 -8.39 9.41
CA PHE A 170 0.89 -9.16 10.51
C PHE A 170 0.32 -10.57 10.56
N SER A 171 1.10 -11.51 11.10
CA SER A 171 0.56 -12.80 11.53
C SER A 171 -0.47 -12.59 12.66
N PRO A 172 -1.41 -13.52 12.86
CA PRO A 172 -2.45 -13.37 13.89
C PRO A 172 -1.95 -13.12 15.31
N ASP A 173 -0.75 -13.61 15.62
CA ASP A 173 -0.06 -13.42 16.90
C ASP A 173 0.80 -12.13 16.96
N GLY A 174 0.92 -11.40 15.82
CA GLY A 174 1.73 -10.19 15.72
C GLY A 174 3.24 -10.43 15.62
N ARG A 175 3.71 -11.70 15.63
CA ARG A 175 5.15 -12.01 15.59
C ARG A 175 5.79 -11.67 14.25
N TYR A 176 5.13 -11.94 13.15
CA TYR A 176 5.68 -11.70 11.82
C TYR A 176 4.97 -10.54 11.13
N ALA A 177 5.76 -9.68 10.50
CA ALA A 177 5.26 -8.64 9.60
C ALA A 177 5.57 -9.00 8.15
N TYR A 178 4.61 -8.79 7.27
CA TYR A 178 4.71 -8.98 5.83
C TYR A 178 4.64 -7.64 5.13
N LEU A 179 5.68 -7.32 4.37
CA LEU A 179 5.88 -6.04 3.71
C LEU A 179 5.87 -6.25 2.19
N ALA A 180 5.00 -5.56 1.47
CA ALA A 180 5.00 -5.58 0.01
C ALA A 180 5.60 -4.30 -0.55
N SER A 181 6.38 -4.44 -1.63
CA SER A 181 6.99 -3.33 -2.35
C SER A 181 6.44 -3.21 -3.77
N ARG A 182 6.50 -2.00 -4.32
CA ARG A 182 5.99 -1.72 -5.67
C ARG A 182 6.72 -2.47 -6.78
N ASP A 183 7.95 -2.90 -6.54
CA ASP A 183 8.74 -3.71 -7.48
C ASP A 183 8.52 -5.23 -7.34
N GLY A 184 7.44 -5.61 -6.65
CA GLY A 184 6.95 -6.99 -6.62
C GLY A 184 7.44 -7.83 -5.45
N TRP A 185 8.33 -7.35 -4.61
CA TRP A 185 8.87 -8.11 -3.49
C TRP A 185 7.93 -8.16 -2.30
N VAL A 186 7.86 -9.32 -1.69
CA VAL A 186 7.26 -9.57 -0.38
C VAL A 186 8.37 -9.98 0.57
N SER A 187 8.52 -9.26 1.67
CA SER A 187 9.48 -9.54 2.73
C SER A 187 8.75 -9.99 3.99
N LYS A 188 9.19 -11.08 4.62
CA LYS A 188 8.76 -11.52 5.94
C LYS A 188 9.79 -11.07 6.96
N PHE A 189 9.35 -10.29 7.95
CA PHE A 189 10.16 -9.75 9.03
C PHE A 189 9.76 -10.37 10.37
N ASP A 190 10.72 -10.88 11.13
CA ASP A 190 10.50 -11.40 12.49
C ASP A 190 10.58 -10.24 13.48
N MET A 191 9.43 -9.86 14.04
CA MET A 191 9.31 -8.77 15.01
C MET A 191 10.03 -9.06 16.33
N TYR A 192 10.21 -10.34 16.71
CA TYR A 192 10.90 -10.71 17.94
C TYR A 192 12.42 -10.62 17.83
N ARG A 193 12.96 -10.96 16.65
CA ARG A 193 14.39 -10.93 16.36
C ARG A 193 14.85 -9.64 15.69
N LEU A 194 13.91 -8.83 15.21
CA LEU A 194 14.15 -7.59 14.48
C LEU A 194 14.97 -7.82 13.18
N GLU A 195 14.66 -8.90 12.45
CA GLU A 195 15.36 -9.25 11.21
C GLU A 195 14.42 -9.75 10.09
N THR A 196 14.81 -9.48 8.84
CA THR A 196 14.14 -10.05 7.66
C THR A 196 14.58 -11.51 7.50
N VAL A 197 13.61 -12.43 7.44
CA VAL A 197 13.91 -13.88 7.40
C VAL A 197 13.81 -14.49 6.01
N VAL A 198 12.86 -14.05 5.20
CA VAL A 198 12.67 -14.54 3.83
C VAL A 198 12.04 -13.48 2.95
N GLU A 199 12.39 -13.50 1.67
CA GLU A 199 11.83 -12.63 0.65
C GLU A 199 11.48 -13.42 -0.61
N THR A 200 10.40 -13.03 -1.29
CA THR A 200 9.97 -13.63 -2.57
C THR A 200 9.44 -12.52 -3.46
N ARG A 201 9.81 -12.53 -4.74
CA ARG A 201 9.27 -11.60 -5.72
C ARG A 201 8.04 -12.19 -6.39
N ALA A 202 6.85 -11.70 -6.04
CA ALA A 202 5.57 -12.21 -6.50
C ALA A 202 5.06 -11.54 -7.79
N GLY A 203 5.76 -10.53 -8.30
CA GLY A 203 5.37 -9.81 -9.51
C GLY A 203 6.38 -8.75 -9.93
N ILE A 204 6.02 -7.94 -10.90
CA ILE A 204 6.84 -6.81 -11.39
C ILE A 204 6.35 -5.49 -10.81
N ASN A 205 5.02 -5.37 -10.62
CA ASN A 205 4.39 -4.22 -10.01
C ASN A 205 3.26 -4.69 -9.09
N THR A 206 3.53 -4.70 -7.78
CA THR A 206 2.56 -5.12 -6.77
C THR A 206 1.79 -3.93 -6.22
N ARG A 207 0.48 -4.09 -6.06
CA ARG A 207 -0.41 -3.07 -5.49
C ARG A 207 -0.44 -3.14 -3.97
N ASN A 208 -0.81 -4.29 -3.43
CA ASN A 208 -0.82 -4.57 -1.99
C ASN A 208 -0.86 -6.08 -1.75
N LEU A 209 -0.80 -6.46 -0.48
CA LEU A 209 -1.01 -7.84 -0.04
C LEU A 209 -2.05 -7.90 1.08
N ALA A 210 -2.64 -9.08 1.27
CA ALA A 210 -3.45 -9.44 2.42
C ALA A 210 -2.88 -10.70 3.08
N ALA A 211 -2.96 -10.78 4.41
CA ALA A 211 -2.64 -11.98 5.17
C ALA A 211 -3.93 -12.64 5.64
N SER A 212 -4.05 -13.96 5.49
CA SER A 212 -5.22 -14.71 5.92
C SER A 212 -5.37 -14.67 7.45
N GLY A 213 -6.62 -14.59 7.92
CA GLY A 213 -6.93 -14.51 9.34
C GLY A 213 -6.50 -15.75 10.15
N ASP A 214 -6.29 -16.88 9.47
CA ASP A 214 -5.74 -18.11 10.07
C ASP A 214 -4.20 -18.20 10.02
N GLY A 215 -3.53 -17.17 9.46
CA GLY A 215 -2.09 -17.07 9.39
C GLY A 215 -1.40 -18.00 8.38
N ARG A 216 -2.14 -18.73 7.54
CA ARG A 216 -1.56 -19.73 6.62
C ARG A 216 -1.07 -19.14 5.31
N TYR A 217 -1.73 -18.11 4.80
CA TYR A 217 -1.52 -17.62 3.44
C TYR A 217 -1.38 -16.11 3.34
N LEU A 218 -0.68 -15.68 2.30
CA LEU A 218 -0.65 -14.31 1.83
C LEU A 218 -1.23 -14.26 0.42
N MET A 219 -2.08 -13.29 0.14
CA MET A 219 -2.57 -12.98 -1.21
C MET A 219 -1.91 -11.70 -1.70
N VAL A 220 -1.15 -11.79 -2.77
CA VAL A 220 -0.44 -10.65 -3.39
C VAL A 220 -1.19 -10.20 -4.62
N ALA A 221 -1.54 -8.91 -4.66
CA ALA A 221 -2.29 -8.30 -5.75
C ALA A 221 -1.35 -7.54 -6.69
N ASN A 222 -1.29 -7.94 -7.95
CA ASN A 222 -0.39 -7.38 -8.94
C ASN A 222 -1.10 -6.46 -9.96
N TYR A 223 -0.40 -5.38 -10.32
CA TYR A 223 -0.71 -4.58 -11.51
C TYR A 223 0.00 -5.11 -12.74
N LEU A 224 1.15 -5.80 -12.54
CA LEU A 224 1.93 -6.39 -13.61
C LEU A 224 2.73 -7.60 -13.07
N PRO A 225 2.56 -8.79 -13.66
CA PRO A 225 1.47 -9.17 -14.55
C PRO A 225 0.09 -9.06 -13.86
N HIS A 226 -0.99 -9.19 -14.62
CA HIS A 226 -2.36 -9.15 -14.10
C HIS A 226 -2.69 -10.44 -13.35
N THR A 227 -2.16 -10.59 -12.15
CA THR A 227 -2.27 -11.81 -11.35
C THR A 227 -2.58 -11.53 -9.88
N LEU A 228 -3.18 -12.53 -9.26
CA LEU A 228 -3.16 -12.73 -7.82
C LEU A 228 -2.20 -13.90 -7.53
N VAL A 229 -1.34 -13.74 -6.55
CA VAL A 229 -0.36 -14.77 -6.15
C VAL A 229 -0.60 -15.15 -4.71
N VAL A 230 -0.78 -16.46 -4.48
CA VAL A 230 -0.90 -17.03 -3.14
C VAL A 230 0.46 -17.54 -2.70
N LEU A 231 0.95 -17.03 -1.59
CA LEU A 231 2.18 -17.51 -0.94
C LEU A 231 1.82 -18.15 0.41
N ARG A 232 2.58 -19.16 0.83
CA ARG A 232 2.53 -19.68 2.19
C ARG A 232 3.14 -18.66 3.15
N ALA A 233 2.44 -18.30 4.21
CA ALA A 233 2.88 -17.26 5.14
C ALA A 233 4.11 -17.68 5.99
N THR A 234 4.31 -18.99 6.19
CA THR A 234 5.43 -19.51 7.01
C THR A 234 6.79 -19.25 6.36
N ASP A 235 6.90 -19.44 5.04
CA ASP A 235 8.19 -19.45 4.34
C ASP A 235 8.19 -18.75 2.97
N LEU A 236 7.09 -18.10 2.61
CA LEU A 236 6.87 -17.42 1.34
C LEU A 236 7.03 -18.31 0.09
N THR A 237 6.83 -19.62 0.22
CA THR A 237 6.76 -20.52 -0.94
C THR A 237 5.48 -20.28 -1.74
N LEU A 238 5.57 -20.48 -3.06
CA LEU A 238 4.43 -20.31 -3.95
C LEU A 238 3.40 -21.44 -3.74
N GLU A 239 2.14 -21.05 -3.63
CA GLU A 239 1.01 -21.99 -3.55
C GLU A 239 0.18 -21.97 -4.85
N LYS A 240 -0.11 -20.79 -5.41
CA LYS A 240 -0.88 -20.64 -6.64
C LYS A 240 -0.64 -19.30 -7.31
N VAL A 241 -0.61 -19.28 -8.64
CA VAL A 241 -0.75 -18.08 -9.47
C VAL A 241 -2.13 -18.11 -10.10
N ILE A 242 -2.90 -17.04 -9.93
CA ILE A 242 -4.25 -16.89 -10.49
C ILE A 242 -4.20 -15.76 -11.51
N LEU A 243 -4.37 -16.09 -12.80
CA LEU A 243 -4.51 -15.08 -13.84
C LEU A 243 -5.86 -14.36 -13.68
N VAL A 244 -5.81 -13.04 -13.64
CA VAL A 244 -7.01 -12.21 -13.52
C VAL A 244 -7.54 -11.89 -14.92
N SER A 245 -8.51 -12.71 -15.36
CA SER A 245 -9.12 -12.63 -16.69
C SER A 245 -10.63 -12.87 -16.60
N ASP A 246 -11.38 -12.17 -17.47
CA ASP A 246 -12.85 -12.36 -17.62
C ASP A 246 -13.23 -13.62 -18.42
N GLY A 247 -12.25 -14.37 -18.91
CA GLY A 247 -12.48 -15.53 -19.77
C GLY A 247 -12.87 -15.17 -21.22
N LYS A 248 -12.97 -13.88 -21.55
CA LYS A 248 -13.29 -13.35 -22.88
C LYS A 248 -12.09 -12.72 -23.58
N GLY A 249 -10.89 -12.86 -22.97
CA GLY A 249 -9.63 -12.32 -23.48
C GLY A 249 -9.18 -11.01 -22.80
N ASN A 250 -10.00 -10.41 -21.94
CA ASN A 250 -9.56 -9.25 -21.17
C ASN A 250 -8.89 -9.69 -19.87
N THR A 251 -7.86 -8.95 -19.46
CA THR A 251 -7.17 -9.15 -18.19
C THR A 251 -7.24 -7.87 -17.36
N SER A 252 -7.13 -7.98 -16.04
CA SER A 252 -7.25 -6.84 -15.14
C SER A 252 -6.13 -6.76 -14.13
N ARG A 253 -5.68 -5.53 -13.88
CA ARG A 253 -4.94 -5.18 -12.66
C ARG A 253 -5.83 -5.41 -11.46
N VAL A 254 -5.23 -5.75 -10.32
CA VAL A 254 -5.96 -5.87 -9.06
C VAL A 254 -5.80 -4.58 -8.25
N SER A 255 -6.88 -3.84 -8.08
CA SER A 255 -6.84 -2.51 -7.42
C SER A 255 -6.69 -2.59 -5.90
N ALA A 256 -7.28 -3.60 -5.26
CA ALA A 256 -7.20 -3.86 -3.83
C ALA A 256 -7.42 -5.35 -3.55
N VAL A 257 -6.78 -5.88 -2.50
CA VAL A 257 -7.09 -7.19 -1.92
C VAL A 257 -7.07 -7.08 -0.40
N TYR A 258 -8.11 -7.61 0.25
CA TYR A 258 -8.24 -7.66 1.70
C TYR A 258 -8.74 -9.03 2.14
N ASP A 259 -8.39 -9.40 3.36
CA ASP A 259 -8.85 -10.63 3.98
C ASP A 259 -10.21 -10.44 4.66
N ALA A 260 -11.08 -11.41 4.49
CA ALA A 260 -12.38 -11.53 5.16
C ALA A 260 -12.38 -12.78 6.07
N PRO A 261 -11.83 -12.69 7.30
CA PRO A 261 -11.59 -13.84 8.17
C PRO A 261 -12.83 -14.69 8.46
N PRO A 262 -14.01 -14.11 8.76
CA PRO A 262 -15.22 -14.91 9.02
C PRO A 262 -15.65 -15.76 7.82
N ARG A 263 -15.24 -15.34 6.60
CA ARG A 263 -15.55 -16.03 5.35
C ARG A 263 -14.44 -16.99 4.92
N LYS A 264 -13.28 -16.95 5.59
CA LYS A 264 -12.04 -17.64 5.17
C LYS A 264 -11.73 -17.39 3.70
N SER A 265 -11.79 -16.12 3.28
CA SER A 265 -11.65 -15.70 1.89
C SER A 265 -10.86 -14.41 1.78
N PHE A 266 -10.09 -14.28 0.71
CA PHE A 266 -9.60 -13.00 0.23
C PHE A 266 -10.60 -12.39 -0.74
N ILE A 267 -10.83 -11.09 -0.63
CA ILE A 267 -11.68 -10.34 -1.55
C ILE A 267 -10.79 -9.40 -2.36
N ALA A 268 -10.89 -9.50 -3.69
CA ALA A 268 -10.09 -8.71 -4.63
C ALA A 268 -10.98 -7.86 -5.53
N ALA A 269 -10.75 -6.55 -5.56
CA ALA A 269 -11.39 -5.63 -6.49
C ALA A 269 -10.56 -5.49 -7.77
N LEU A 270 -11.19 -5.63 -8.92
CA LEU A 270 -10.54 -5.55 -10.21
C LEU A 270 -10.62 -4.12 -10.77
N LYS A 271 -9.52 -3.69 -11.40
CA LYS A 271 -9.41 -2.31 -11.86
C LYS A 271 -9.93 -2.09 -13.28
N ASP A 272 -9.84 -3.11 -14.12
CA ASP A 272 -10.08 -3.02 -15.57
C ASP A 272 -11.18 -3.98 -16.03
N ILE A 273 -11.79 -4.71 -15.09
CA ILE A 273 -12.97 -5.57 -15.26
C ILE A 273 -13.96 -5.22 -14.14
N GLU A 274 -15.22 -5.11 -14.45
CA GLU A 274 -16.30 -4.75 -13.52
C GLU A 274 -16.69 -5.95 -12.64
N GLU A 275 -15.70 -6.41 -11.84
CA GLU A 275 -15.87 -7.56 -10.96
C GLU A 275 -15.15 -7.38 -9.62
N VAL A 276 -15.68 -8.05 -8.61
CA VAL A 276 -15.00 -8.42 -7.37
C VAL A 276 -14.87 -9.93 -7.32
N TRP A 277 -13.70 -10.40 -6.96
CA TRP A 277 -13.43 -11.83 -6.80
C TRP A 277 -13.34 -12.19 -5.33
N GLU A 278 -13.98 -13.29 -4.94
CA GLU A 278 -13.82 -13.95 -3.65
C GLU A 278 -12.99 -15.22 -3.85
N ILE A 279 -11.80 -15.28 -3.24
CA ILE A 279 -10.86 -16.40 -3.32
C ILE A 279 -10.83 -17.09 -1.97
N GLN A 280 -11.40 -18.28 -1.89
CA GLN A 280 -11.53 -19.01 -0.63
C GLN A 280 -10.22 -19.74 -0.28
N TYR A 281 -9.82 -19.67 0.99
CA TYR A 281 -8.69 -20.42 1.55
C TYR A 281 -9.13 -21.45 2.63
N ALA A 282 -10.44 -21.66 2.77
CA ALA A 282 -10.99 -22.70 3.63
C ALA A 282 -10.59 -24.09 3.12
N ASP A 283 -10.39 -25.03 4.04
CA ASP A 283 -10.12 -26.44 3.70
C ASP A 283 -11.35 -27.10 3.03
N GLU A 284 -12.54 -26.66 3.40
CA GLU A 284 -13.80 -27.00 2.77
C GLU A 284 -14.46 -25.71 2.22
N PRO A 285 -14.20 -25.38 0.95
CA PRO A 285 -14.76 -24.17 0.35
C PRO A 285 -16.29 -24.24 0.20
N VAL A 286 -16.95 -23.11 0.41
CA VAL A 286 -18.41 -23.01 0.26
C VAL A 286 -18.77 -22.95 -1.23
N TYR A 287 -19.74 -23.76 -1.65
CA TYR A 287 -20.30 -23.71 -3.00
C TYR A 287 -21.41 -22.65 -3.07
N TYR A 288 -21.26 -21.66 -3.92
CA TYR A 288 -22.21 -20.57 -4.11
C TYR A 288 -23.12 -20.73 -5.35
N GLY A 289 -22.98 -21.84 -6.08
CA GLY A 289 -23.81 -22.12 -7.25
C GLY A 289 -25.21 -22.60 -6.89
N ARG A 290 -26.04 -22.79 -7.93
CA ARG A 290 -27.37 -23.40 -7.76
C ARG A 290 -27.23 -24.91 -7.61
N VAL A 291 -27.96 -25.51 -6.67
CA VAL A 291 -28.10 -26.95 -6.52
C VAL A 291 -29.48 -27.34 -7.08
N HIS A 292 -29.50 -28.29 -8.01
CA HIS A 292 -30.71 -28.66 -8.72
C HIS A 292 -31.72 -29.41 -7.83
N ASP A 293 -31.21 -30.34 -7.01
CA ASP A 293 -32.01 -31.08 -6.03
C ASP A 293 -31.23 -31.40 -4.77
N TYR A 294 -31.52 -30.68 -3.70
CA TYR A 294 -30.88 -30.86 -2.39
C TYR A 294 -31.16 -32.25 -1.77
N ARG A 295 -32.17 -32.97 -2.22
CA ARG A 295 -32.52 -34.28 -1.67
C ARG A 295 -31.65 -35.40 -2.22
N VAL A 296 -31.13 -35.21 -3.42
CA VAL A 296 -30.43 -36.26 -4.17
C VAL A 296 -28.95 -35.96 -4.32
N GLU A 297 -28.58 -34.70 -4.61
CA GLU A 297 -27.25 -34.37 -5.06
C GLU A 297 -26.42 -33.56 -4.00
N GLY A 298 -27.09 -32.79 -3.14
CA GLY A 298 -26.41 -31.87 -2.25
C GLY A 298 -25.56 -30.84 -3.01
N PRO A 299 -24.86 -29.92 -2.31
CA PRO A 299 -23.92 -29.03 -2.98
C PRO A 299 -22.71 -29.80 -3.51
N PRO A 300 -22.26 -29.52 -4.76
CA PRO A 300 -21.04 -30.12 -5.28
C PRO A 300 -19.84 -29.88 -4.35
N LYS A 301 -19.03 -30.91 -4.15
CA LYS A 301 -17.78 -30.77 -3.37
C LYS A 301 -16.75 -30.06 -4.22
N ILE A 302 -16.24 -28.91 -3.73
CA ILE A 302 -15.15 -28.19 -4.36
C ILE A 302 -13.83 -28.84 -3.93
N THR A 303 -13.07 -29.34 -4.90
CA THR A 303 -11.76 -29.98 -4.68
C THR A 303 -10.60 -29.06 -5.07
N GLU A 304 -10.88 -27.97 -5.80
CA GLU A 304 -9.87 -27.00 -6.18
C GLU A 304 -9.40 -26.21 -4.96
N ARG A 305 -8.08 -26.03 -4.83
CA ARG A 305 -7.50 -25.11 -3.84
C ARG A 305 -7.63 -23.67 -4.33
N PHE A 306 -8.01 -22.79 -3.43
CA PHE A 306 -8.23 -21.37 -3.72
C PHE A 306 -9.22 -21.16 -4.89
N PRO A 307 -10.45 -21.71 -4.78
CA PRO A 307 -11.46 -21.50 -5.80
C PRO A 307 -11.86 -20.03 -5.85
N VAL A 308 -12.15 -19.57 -7.05
CA VAL A 308 -12.53 -18.18 -7.32
C VAL A 308 -14.02 -18.08 -7.58
N ARG A 309 -14.72 -17.30 -6.76
CA ARG A 309 -16.08 -16.85 -7.04
C ARG A 309 -16.02 -15.45 -7.64
N ARG A 310 -16.57 -15.29 -8.84
CA ARG A 310 -16.63 -14.00 -9.53
C ARG A 310 -17.98 -13.34 -9.24
N ILE A 311 -17.96 -12.08 -8.90
CA ILE A 311 -19.13 -11.24 -8.60
C ILE A 311 -19.11 -10.08 -9.57
N GLU A 312 -20.07 -10.09 -10.51
CA GLU A 312 -20.23 -9.02 -11.50
C GLU A 312 -20.78 -7.74 -10.83
N LEU A 313 -20.32 -6.59 -11.29
CA LEU A 313 -20.69 -5.27 -10.80
C LEU A 313 -21.21 -4.39 -11.94
N ASP A 314 -21.83 -3.27 -11.59
CA ASP A 314 -22.30 -2.26 -12.55
C ASP A 314 -21.20 -1.24 -12.91
N ASP A 315 -20.10 -1.17 -12.15
CA ASP A 315 -18.98 -0.26 -12.35
C ASP A 315 -17.73 -0.83 -11.66
N TYR A 316 -16.56 -0.34 -12.02
CA TYR A 316 -15.28 -0.75 -11.42
C TYR A 316 -15.18 -0.39 -9.93
N LEU A 317 -14.31 -1.08 -9.19
CA LEU A 317 -13.90 -0.70 -7.85
C LEU A 317 -12.41 -0.39 -7.80
N ASP A 318 -12.05 0.82 -7.31
CA ASP A 318 -10.66 1.17 -7.04
C ASP A 318 -10.21 0.72 -5.66
N ASP A 319 -11.15 0.69 -4.70
CA ASP A 319 -10.95 0.28 -3.31
C ASP A 319 -12.29 0.02 -2.63
N PHE A 320 -12.28 -0.64 -1.46
CA PHE A 320 -13.51 -0.97 -0.75
C PHE A 320 -13.30 -1.08 0.76
N PHE A 321 -14.41 -1.11 1.50
CA PHE A 321 -14.48 -1.31 2.95
C PHE A 321 -15.55 -2.36 3.27
N PHE A 322 -15.32 -3.24 4.25
CA PHE A 322 -16.31 -4.24 4.69
C PHE A 322 -17.27 -3.65 5.73
N ASP A 323 -18.49 -4.17 5.75
CA ASP A 323 -19.34 -4.04 6.91
C ASP A 323 -18.80 -4.87 8.10
N PRO A 324 -19.27 -4.63 9.35
CA PRO A 324 -18.75 -5.33 10.52
C PRO A 324 -18.91 -6.86 10.50
N LYS A 325 -19.83 -7.38 9.68
CA LYS A 325 -20.09 -8.82 9.55
C LYS A 325 -19.38 -9.47 8.38
N TYR A 326 -18.68 -8.67 7.54
CA TYR A 326 -18.07 -9.16 6.29
C TYR A 326 -19.10 -9.81 5.33
N GLU A 327 -20.35 -9.38 5.41
CA GLU A 327 -21.44 -9.82 4.53
C GLU A 327 -21.56 -8.91 3.30
N ASN A 328 -21.15 -7.64 3.44
CA ASN A 328 -21.22 -6.64 2.41
C ASN A 328 -19.88 -5.87 2.33
N LEU A 329 -19.61 -5.33 1.14
CA LEU A 329 -18.57 -4.34 0.93
C LEU A 329 -19.14 -3.07 0.29
N ILE A 330 -18.51 -1.96 0.64
CA ILE A 330 -18.78 -0.64 0.07
C ILE A 330 -17.58 -0.28 -0.80
N GLY A 331 -17.79 0.07 -2.06
CA GLY A 331 -16.73 0.44 -2.97
C GLY A 331 -17.11 1.58 -3.91
N ALA A 332 -16.11 2.22 -4.50
CA ALA A 332 -16.32 3.24 -5.52
C ALA A 332 -15.21 3.20 -6.56
N ALA A 333 -15.56 3.49 -7.81
CA ALA A 333 -14.60 3.71 -8.87
C ALA A 333 -14.09 5.16 -8.87
N ARG A 334 -12.93 5.36 -9.51
CA ARG A 334 -12.25 6.66 -9.59
C ARG A 334 -13.08 7.78 -10.21
N ASN A 335 -13.97 7.45 -11.12
CA ASN A 335 -14.83 8.39 -11.85
C ASN A 335 -16.31 8.02 -11.69
N ALA A 336 -16.65 7.17 -10.71
CA ALA A 336 -18.01 6.78 -10.44
C ALA A 336 -18.88 7.98 -10.08
N LYS A 337 -20.15 7.92 -10.49
CA LYS A 337 -21.16 8.88 -10.05
C LYS A 337 -21.60 8.59 -8.62
N ASN A 338 -21.64 7.31 -8.26
CA ASN A 338 -22.06 6.79 -6.96
C ASN A 338 -21.09 5.75 -6.44
N GLY A 339 -21.08 5.51 -5.14
CA GLY A 339 -20.55 4.29 -4.56
C GLY A 339 -21.54 3.15 -4.71
N GLN A 340 -21.05 1.91 -4.62
CA GLN A 340 -21.89 0.71 -4.68
C GLN A 340 -21.71 -0.10 -3.40
N VAL A 341 -22.80 -0.77 -3.00
CA VAL A 341 -22.80 -1.82 -1.98
C VAL A 341 -22.95 -3.17 -2.65
N VAL A 342 -22.02 -4.06 -2.39
CA VAL A 342 -22.01 -5.41 -2.95
C VAL A 342 -22.21 -6.41 -1.84
N SER A 343 -23.24 -7.23 -1.93
CA SER A 343 -23.44 -8.32 -0.99
C SER A 343 -22.61 -9.54 -1.38
N LEU A 344 -21.72 -9.94 -0.48
CA LEU A 344 -20.94 -11.17 -0.60
C LEU A 344 -21.77 -12.42 -0.34
N LEU A 345 -22.95 -12.30 0.30
CA LEU A 345 -23.85 -13.43 0.51
C LEU A 345 -24.51 -13.83 -0.80
N VAL A 346 -25.18 -12.88 -1.46
CA VAL A 346 -25.91 -13.16 -2.71
C VAL A 346 -25.08 -12.95 -3.98
N GLY A 347 -23.87 -12.35 -3.86
CA GLY A 347 -22.95 -12.19 -4.98
C GLY A 347 -23.42 -11.18 -6.03
N ARG A 348 -23.93 -10.03 -5.59
CA ARG A 348 -24.35 -8.95 -6.49
C ARG A 348 -24.40 -7.60 -5.78
N LYS A 349 -24.42 -6.53 -6.55
CA LYS A 349 -24.76 -5.19 -6.06
C LYS A 349 -26.19 -5.19 -5.48
N ILE A 350 -26.34 -4.52 -4.33
CA ILE A 350 -27.63 -4.39 -3.61
C ILE A 350 -28.09 -2.96 -3.39
N ALA A 351 -27.18 -1.98 -3.45
CA ALA A 351 -27.51 -0.57 -3.26
C ALA A 351 -26.50 0.34 -3.96
N ASP A 352 -26.92 1.58 -4.20
CA ASP A 352 -26.06 2.72 -4.52
C ASP A 352 -25.93 3.62 -3.31
N ILE A 353 -24.77 4.26 -3.17
CA ILE A 353 -24.52 5.27 -2.15
C ILE A 353 -24.15 6.58 -2.85
N ASP A 354 -24.78 7.68 -2.46
CA ASP A 354 -24.44 9.01 -2.98
C ASP A 354 -23.03 9.44 -2.52
N MET A 355 -22.03 8.90 -3.20
CA MET A 355 -20.62 9.24 -3.03
C MET A 355 -20.04 9.69 -4.37
N THR A 356 -19.66 10.93 -4.46
CA THR A 356 -19.05 11.52 -5.67
C THR A 356 -17.58 11.84 -5.43
N GLY A 357 -16.83 12.06 -6.51
CA GLY A 357 -15.39 12.33 -6.43
C GLY A 357 -14.55 11.06 -6.46
N LEU A 358 -13.69 10.86 -5.47
CA LEU A 358 -12.90 9.64 -5.29
C LEU A 358 -12.79 9.35 -3.78
N PRO A 359 -13.79 8.71 -3.18
CA PRO A 359 -13.70 8.24 -1.80
C PRO A 359 -12.53 7.26 -1.64
N HIS A 360 -11.76 7.39 -0.55
CA HIS A 360 -10.63 6.50 -0.28
C HIS A 360 -11.02 5.47 0.79
N LEU A 361 -11.81 4.49 0.39
CA LEU A 361 -12.41 3.51 1.29
C LEU A 361 -11.38 2.61 1.98
N GLY A 362 -10.25 2.31 1.36
CA GLY A 362 -9.14 1.60 2.02
C GLY A 362 -8.53 2.36 3.22
N SER A 363 -8.82 3.63 3.38
CA SER A 363 -8.51 4.42 4.58
C SER A 363 -9.77 4.78 5.37
N GLY A 364 -10.92 4.22 5.03
CA GLY A 364 -12.16 4.35 5.79
C GLY A 364 -12.02 3.76 7.20
N ILE A 365 -12.79 4.27 8.12
CA ILE A 365 -12.88 3.77 9.49
C ILE A 365 -14.34 3.65 9.91
N SER A 366 -14.62 2.73 10.83
CA SER A 366 -15.96 2.52 11.35
C SER A 366 -16.04 2.79 12.86
N TRP A 367 -17.21 3.17 13.34
CA TRP A 367 -17.56 3.24 14.77
C TRP A 367 -19.06 3.15 14.95
N ASP A 368 -19.51 3.02 16.20
CA ASP A 368 -20.92 3.16 16.53
C ASP A 368 -21.30 4.65 16.65
N TYR A 369 -22.30 5.08 15.92
CA TYR A 369 -22.89 6.41 15.99
C TYR A 369 -24.37 6.29 16.31
N GLN A 370 -24.77 6.71 17.53
CA GLN A 370 -26.16 6.65 18.01
C GLN A 370 -26.77 5.24 17.92
N GLY A 371 -26.00 4.20 18.26
CA GLY A 371 -26.44 2.80 18.23
C GLY A 371 -26.46 2.17 16.83
N LYS A 372 -25.83 2.79 15.83
CA LYS A 372 -25.73 2.29 14.46
C LYS A 372 -24.29 2.26 13.98
N PRO A 373 -23.87 1.20 13.30
CA PRO A 373 -22.54 1.16 12.71
C PRO A 373 -22.46 2.14 11.53
N VAL A 374 -21.49 3.03 11.58
CA VAL A 374 -21.18 3.94 10.47
C VAL A 374 -19.78 3.71 9.94
N VAL A 375 -19.56 4.02 8.67
CA VAL A 375 -18.25 4.16 8.06
C VAL A 375 -18.03 5.60 7.63
N ALA A 376 -16.85 6.14 7.90
CA ALA A 376 -16.42 7.43 7.37
C ALA A 376 -15.23 7.24 6.43
N THR A 377 -15.22 8.00 5.35
CA THR A 377 -14.16 7.96 4.34
C THR A 377 -13.73 9.36 3.92
N PRO A 378 -12.41 9.61 3.77
CA PRO A 378 -11.92 10.83 3.14
C PRO A 378 -12.12 10.77 1.62
N ASN A 379 -12.05 11.92 0.97
CA ASN A 379 -12.20 12.03 -0.47
C ASN A 379 -10.93 12.64 -1.09
N LEU A 380 -10.38 11.97 -2.12
CA LEU A 380 -9.14 12.38 -2.79
C LEU A 380 -9.33 13.54 -3.79
N LYS A 381 -10.57 13.86 -4.15
CA LYS A 381 -10.91 14.92 -5.12
C LYS A 381 -11.74 16.03 -4.52
N LYS A 382 -12.48 15.77 -3.45
CA LYS A 382 -13.37 16.74 -2.80
C LYS A 382 -12.89 17.05 -1.39
N SER A 383 -13.10 18.30 -0.98
CA SER A 383 -12.78 18.77 0.38
C SER A 383 -13.89 18.38 1.36
N GLU A 384 -14.09 17.07 1.56
CA GLU A 384 -15.11 16.53 2.45
C GLU A 384 -14.76 15.15 2.98
N LEU A 385 -15.30 14.83 4.14
CA LEU A 385 -15.43 13.47 4.66
C LEU A 385 -16.89 13.05 4.52
N THR A 386 -17.15 11.82 4.12
CA THR A 386 -18.50 11.26 4.03
C THR A 386 -18.71 10.21 5.10
N VAL A 387 -19.75 10.39 5.92
CA VAL A 387 -20.18 9.43 6.96
C VAL A 387 -21.44 8.71 6.47
N ILE A 388 -21.43 7.38 6.49
CA ILE A 388 -22.44 6.51 5.90
C ILE A 388 -22.94 5.53 6.96
N ASP A 389 -24.25 5.40 7.14
CA ASP A 389 -24.91 4.37 7.94
C ASP A 389 -24.83 3.02 7.19
N MET A 390 -24.13 2.05 7.77
CA MET A 390 -23.94 0.74 7.16
C MET A 390 -25.16 -0.21 7.26
N GLY A 391 -26.21 0.19 7.96
CA GLY A 391 -27.47 -0.54 7.99
C GLY A 391 -28.42 -0.11 6.86
N SER A 392 -28.49 1.20 6.60
CA SER A 392 -29.38 1.77 5.58
C SER A 392 -28.67 2.13 4.27
N TRP A 393 -27.35 2.14 4.25
CA TRP A 393 -26.50 2.57 3.14
C TRP A 393 -26.71 4.04 2.72
N LYS A 394 -27.15 4.87 3.65
CA LYS A 394 -27.40 6.29 3.42
C LYS A 394 -26.31 7.16 4.02
N VAL A 395 -26.02 8.25 3.35
CA VAL A 395 -25.14 9.29 3.88
C VAL A 395 -25.80 9.95 5.09
N VAL A 396 -25.14 9.86 6.25
CA VAL A 396 -25.55 10.51 7.52
C VAL A 396 -25.12 11.97 7.52
N LYS A 397 -23.85 12.23 7.15
CA LYS A 397 -23.28 13.59 7.14
C LYS A 397 -22.14 13.69 6.14
N ARG A 398 -22.00 14.87 5.52
CA ARG A 398 -20.78 15.31 4.85
C ARG A 398 -20.16 16.40 5.70
N ILE A 399 -18.89 16.21 6.06
CA ILE A 399 -18.12 17.14 6.89
C ILE A 399 -17.17 17.90 5.96
N PRO A 400 -17.36 19.22 5.77
CA PRO A 400 -16.45 20.02 4.94
C PRO A 400 -15.04 20.05 5.56
N THR A 401 -14.00 19.93 4.72
CA THR A 401 -12.60 19.98 5.14
C THR A 401 -11.86 21.11 4.44
N LEU A 402 -10.64 21.43 4.86
CA LEU A 402 -9.79 22.47 4.26
C LEU A 402 -9.17 22.07 2.93
N GLY A 403 -9.40 20.84 2.48
CA GLY A 403 -8.90 20.28 1.22
C GLY A 403 -9.15 18.78 1.15
N PRO A 404 -8.91 18.15 -0.01
CA PRO A 404 -9.05 16.71 -0.17
C PRO A 404 -8.11 15.95 0.76
N GLY A 405 -8.62 14.90 1.43
CA GLY A 405 -7.89 14.06 2.36
C GLY A 405 -7.50 12.70 1.78
N PHE A 406 -6.56 12.02 2.45
CA PHE A 406 -6.10 10.71 2.02
C PHE A 406 -6.29 9.65 3.11
N PHE A 407 -5.94 9.95 4.36
CA PHE A 407 -5.99 9.01 5.48
C PHE A 407 -6.93 9.47 6.58
N MET A 408 -7.62 8.51 7.15
CA MET A 408 -8.44 8.69 8.34
C MET A 408 -8.16 7.59 9.35
N ARG A 409 -8.15 7.92 10.65
CA ARG A 409 -7.94 6.99 11.75
C ARG A 409 -8.70 7.39 12.98
N SER A 410 -9.04 6.40 13.77
CA SER A 410 -9.52 6.53 15.14
C SER A 410 -9.04 5.32 15.96
N HIS A 411 -9.48 5.26 17.18
CA HIS A 411 -9.32 4.11 18.08
C HIS A 411 -10.64 3.88 18.82
N LYS A 412 -10.93 2.62 19.22
CA LYS A 412 -12.16 2.30 19.98
C LYS A 412 -12.27 3.10 21.27
N ASN A 413 -11.13 3.38 21.94
CA ASN A 413 -11.07 4.14 23.19
C ASN A 413 -10.97 5.66 22.97
N SER A 414 -10.82 6.15 21.73
CA SER A 414 -10.73 7.58 21.46
C SER A 414 -12.11 8.18 21.15
N ARG A 415 -12.41 9.33 21.73
CA ARG A 415 -13.56 10.17 21.39
C ARG A 415 -13.47 10.67 19.94
N TYR A 416 -12.26 10.82 19.42
CA TYR A 416 -12.00 11.53 18.18
C TYR A 416 -11.62 10.59 17.04
N ALA A 417 -12.01 10.99 15.83
CA ALA A 417 -11.45 10.52 14.57
C ALA A 417 -10.56 11.60 13.97
N TRP A 418 -9.45 11.20 13.34
CA TRP A 418 -8.46 12.11 12.77
C TRP A 418 -8.41 11.92 11.26
N ALA A 419 -8.43 13.03 10.52
CA ALA A 419 -8.36 13.03 9.07
C ALA A 419 -7.38 14.08 8.55
N ASP A 420 -6.50 13.71 7.65
CA ASP A 420 -5.57 14.64 7.02
C ASP A 420 -6.21 15.47 5.91
N VAL A 421 -5.53 16.57 5.57
CA VAL A 421 -5.76 17.39 4.38
C VAL A 421 -4.55 17.21 3.46
N PHE A 422 -4.48 16.08 2.77
CA PHE A 422 -3.28 15.67 2.06
C PHE A 422 -2.98 16.52 0.81
N PHE A 423 -4.00 17.01 0.15
CA PHE A 423 -3.88 17.72 -1.12
C PHE A 423 -4.23 19.20 -0.99
N GLY A 424 -3.54 20.02 -1.78
CA GLY A 424 -3.79 21.45 -1.84
C GLY A 424 -2.94 22.29 -0.87
N PRO A 425 -3.29 23.57 -0.70
CA PRO A 425 -2.48 24.52 0.07
C PRO A 425 -2.49 24.27 1.58
N ASN A 426 -3.51 23.57 2.09
CA ASN A 426 -3.66 23.27 3.52
C ASN A 426 -3.14 21.86 3.90
N ARG A 427 -2.20 21.29 3.15
CA ARG A 427 -1.65 19.95 3.39
C ARG A 427 -0.93 19.78 4.73
N ASP A 428 -0.72 20.86 5.45
CA ASP A 428 -0.17 20.90 6.79
C ASP A 428 -1.23 20.79 7.91
N ALA A 429 -2.52 20.70 7.52
CA ALA A 429 -3.64 20.60 8.45
C ALA A 429 -4.10 19.15 8.66
N VAL A 430 -4.49 18.84 9.87
CA VAL A 430 -5.17 17.59 10.25
C VAL A 430 -6.40 17.96 11.06
N HIS A 431 -7.57 17.46 10.64
CA HIS A 431 -8.82 17.65 11.34
C HIS A 431 -9.02 16.57 12.40
N VAL A 432 -9.41 16.98 13.58
CA VAL A 432 -9.86 16.12 14.68
C VAL A 432 -11.38 16.25 14.77
N ILE A 433 -12.09 15.16 14.51
CA ILE A 433 -13.53 15.09 14.41
C ILE A 433 -14.08 14.40 15.65
N ASP A 434 -15.04 15.01 16.32
CA ASP A 434 -15.79 14.38 17.42
C ASP A 434 -16.75 13.33 16.85
N LYS A 435 -16.59 12.07 17.26
CA LYS A 435 -17.40 10.95 16.74
C LYS A 435 -18.88 11.02 17.17
N ALA A 436 -19.19 11.73 18.26
CA ALA A 436 -20.55 11.84 18.77
C ALA A 436 -21.36 12.96 18.09
N THR A 437 -20.70 14.06 17.67
CA THR A 437 -21.36 15.19 17.02
C THR A 437 -21.16 15.23 15.51
N LEU A 438 -20.16 14.49 15.02
CA LEU A 438 -19.68 14.53 13.62
C LEU A 438 -19.25 15.93 13.20
N GLU A 439 -18.60 16.67 14.08
CA GLU A 439 -18.08 18.02 13.84
C GLU A 439 -16.58 18.08 14.05
N ILE A 440 -15.91 19.00 13.34
CA ILE A 440 -14.48 19.26 13.55
C ILE A 440 -14.33 19.97 14.91
N ALA A 441 -13.81 19.24 15.89
CA ALA A 441 -13.52 19.76 17.22
C ALA A 441 -12.25 20.63 17.22
N ARG A 442 -11.23 20.24 16.44
CA ARG A 442 -9.96 20.99 16.33
C ARG A 442 -9.30 20.75 14.96
N THR A 443 -8.56 21.72 14.48
CA THR A 443 -7.66 21.59 13.34
C THR A 443 -6.24 21.83 13.81
N LEU A 444 -5.39 20.81 13.66
CA LEU A 444 -3.98 20.86 14.06
C LEU A 444 -3.09 21.22 12.85
N ARG A 445 -2.01 21.98 13.10
CA ARG A 445 -0.97 22.28 12.11
C ARG A 445 0.41 22.05 12.75
N PRO A 446 0.85 20.78 12.84
CA PRO A 446 2.07 20.41 13.58
C PRO A 446 3.35 20.99 12.97
N ALA A 447 3.36 21.26 11.67
CA ALA A 447 4.49 21.82 10.96
C ALA A 447 4.00 22.66 9.77
N PRO A 448 3.78 23.98 9.95
CA PRO A 448 3.22 24.83 8.90
C PRO A 448 3.98 24.72 7.57
N GLY A 449 3.24 24.56 6.48
CA GLY A 449 3.76 24.40 5.11
C GLY A 449 4.29 23.01 4.77
N LYS A 450 4.42 22.08 5.74
CA LYS A 450 4.84 20.70 5.53
C LYS A 450 3.65 19.75 5.51
N THR A 451 3.73 18.69 4.70
CA THR A 451 2.63 17.71 4.61
C THR A 451 2.48 16.94 5.93
N ALA A 452 1.31 17.06 6.57
CA ALA A 452 0.94 16.34 7.78
C ALA A 452 -0.11 15.26 7.41
N ALA A 453 0.22 13.98 7.62
CA ALA A 453 -0.63 12.90 7.14
C ALA A 453 -0.47 11.61 7.93
N HIS A 454 -1.42 10.71 7.73
CA HIS A 454 -1.45 9.36 8.28
C HIS A 454 -1.30 9.32 9.80
N VAL A 455 -2.40 9.18 10.51
CA VAL A 455 -2.45 9.00 11.96
C VAL A 455 -2.49 7.51 12.29
N GLU A 456 -1.89 7.11 13.40
CA GLU A 456 -2.06 5.78 14.01
C GLU A 456 -2.00 5.94 15.53
N PHE A 457 -2.65 5.03 16.25
CA PHE A 457 -2.77 5.08 17.70
C PHE A 457 -1.94 4.02 18.39
N THR A 458 -1.52 4.28 19.64
CA THR A 458 -1.01 3.23 20.54
C THR A 458 -2.10 2.21 20.83
N ARG A 459 -1.68 1.01 21.28
CA ARG A 459 -2.55 -0.13 21.59
C ARG A 459 -3.75 0.23 22.48
N ASP A 460 -3.54 1.12 23.45
CA ASP A 460 -4.56 1.61 24.39
C ASP A 460 -5.37 2.81 23.88
N GLY A 461 -4.92 3.43 22.78
CA GLY A 461 -5.52 4.63 22.19
C GLY A 461 -5.13 5.94 22.87
N ARG A 462 -4.19 5.91 23.83
CA ARG A 462 -3.77 7.08 24.60
C ARG A 462 -3.03 8.11 23.75
N TYR A 463 -2.16 7.65 22.86
CA TYR A 463 -1.39 8.52 21.99
C TYR A 463 -1.77 8.33 20.53
N ALA A 464 -1.82 9.46 19.81
CA ALA A 464 -1.97 9.53 18.37
C ALA A 464 -0.65 9.99 17.72
N LEU A 465 -0.12 9.17 16.84
CA LEU A 465 1.14 9.41 16.13
C LEU A 465 0.82 9.93 14.72
N LEU A 466 1.33 11.11 14.36
CA LEU A 466 1.10 11.81 13.10
C LEU A 466 2.41 12.00 12.34
N SER A 467 2.45 11.70 11.04
CA SER A 467 3.63 11.90 10.20
C SER A 467 3.72 13.31 9.65
N ILE A 468 4.91 13.89 9.72
CA ILE A 468 5.35 15.00 8.85
C ILE A 468 6.06 14.36 7.66
N TRP A 469 5.37 14.29 6.54
CA TRP A 469 5.76 13.50 5.35
C TRP A 469 6.73 14.28 4.44
N GLU A 470 7.88 14.63 4.99
CA GLU A 470 8.95 15.38 4.31
C GLU A 470 10.31 14.71 4.56
N MET A 471 11.34 14.96 3.72
CA MET A 471 12.67 14.37 3.89
C MET A 471 13.25 14.68 5.28
N ASN A 472 13.11 15.91 5.75
CA ASN A 472 13.38 16.33 7.11
C ASN A 472 12.09 16.27 7.95
N GLY A 473 11.47 15.10 7.95
CA GLY A 473 10.20 14.85 8.59
C GLY A 473 10.29 14.43 10.04
N ALA A 474 9.19 14.03 10.61
CA ALA A 474 9.10 13.55 11.98
C ALA A 474 7.83 12.73 12.19
N ILE A 475 7.81 11.92 13.24
CA ILE A 475 6.57 11.48 13.90
C ILE A 475 6.30 12.47 15.05
N VAL A 476 5.13 13.09 15.02
CA VAL A 476 4.61 13.95 16.09
C VAL A 476 3.61 13.14 16.89
N VAL A 477 3.82 13.05 18.18
CA VAL A 477 2.97 12.31 19.11
C VAL A 477 2.10 13.27 19.87
N TYR A 478 0.81 13.02 19.86
CA TYR A 478 -0.20 13.76 20.60
C TYR A 478 -0.82 12.88 21.67
N ASP A 479 -1.14 13.46 22.82
CA ASP A 479 -2.13 12.88 23.72
C ASP A 479 -3.50 12.94 23.02
N ALA A 480 -4.17 11.79 22.87
CA ALA A 480 -5.36 11.67 22.04
C ALA A 480 -6.62 12.28 22.66
N GLU A 481 -6.60 12.61 23.95
CA GLU A 481 -7.69 13.27 24.67
C GLU A 481 -7.52 14.78 24.72
N THR A 482 -6.34 15.26 25.14
CA THR A 482 -6.05 16.70 25.30
C THR A 482 -5.69 17.36 23.96
N LEU A 483 -5.27 16.58 22.98
CA LEU A 483 -4.79 17.04 21.66
C LEU A 483 -3.52 17.90 21.76
N GLU A 484 -2.73 17.74 22.82
CA GLU A 484 -1.45 18.42 22.99
C GLU A 484 -0.29 17.55 22.50
N GLU A 485 0.70 18.19 21.88
CA GLU A 485 1.93 17.51 21.44
C GLU A 485 2.76 17.11 22.66
N VAL A 486 3.11 15.82 22.77
CA VAL A 486 3.89 15.29 23.90
C VAL A 486 5.31 14.89 23.50
N LYS A 487 5.54 14.53 22.24
CA LYS A 487 6.85 14.11 21.74
C LYS A 487 6.99 14.32 20.24
N ARG A 488 8.22 14.53 19.77
CA ARG A 488 8.53 14.63 18.35
C ARG A 488 9.80 13.85 18.04
N LEU A 489 9.71 12.93 17.06
CA LEU A 489 10.78 12.02 16.66
C LEU A 489 11.20 12.33 15.23
N PRO A 490 12.39 12.91 14.98
CA PRO A 490 12.89 13.16 13.63
C PRO A 490 13.02 11.84 12.83
N MET A 491 12.53 11.82 11.60
CA MET A 491 12.59 10.67 10.69
C MET A 491 12.65 11.11 9.24
N VAL A 492 13.14 10.23 8.35
CA VAL A 492 13.31 10.52 6.92
C VAL A 492 12.05 10.20 6.15
N LYS A 493 11.22 11.21 5.93
CA LYS A 493 9.93 11.11 5.21
C LYS A 493 9.08 9.92 5.68
N PRO A 494 8.70 9.88 6.96
CA PRO A 494 7.86 8.82 7.51
C PRO A 494 6.49 8.88 6.82
N SER A 495 6.15 7.87 6.02
CA SER A 495 4.92 7.87 5.23
C SER A 495 3.75 7.21 5.95
N GLY A 496 3.92 6.00 6.41
CA GLY A 496 2.89 5.26 7.14
C GLY A 496 3.46 4.66 8.41
N LYS A 497 2.63 4.53 9.42
CA LYS A 497 2.95 3.83 10.64
C LYS A 497 1.79 2.93 11.03
N TYR A 498 2.11 1.77 11.59
CA TYR A 498 1.15 0.71 11.79
C TYR A 498 1.42 0.04 13.12
N ASN A 499 0.48 0.16 14.05
CA ASN A 499 0.56 -0.52 15.35
C ASN A 499 0.17 -1.99 15.18
N VAL A 500 0.94 -2.89 15.76
CA VAL A 500 0.72 -4.35 15.64
C VAL A 500 -0.67 -4.72 16.16
N TYR A 501 -1.02 -4.33 17.38
CA TYR A 501 -2.31 -4.67 17.99
C TYR A 501 -3.49 -4.19 17.15
N ASN A 502 -3.48 -2.93 16.72
CA ASN A 502 -4.57 -2.33 15.96
C ASN A 502 -4.77 -3.05 14.61
N LYS A 503 -3.69 -3.55 14.01
CA LYS A 503 -3.77 -4.24 12.72
C LYS A 503 -4.22 -5.70 12.82
N ILE A 504 -3.92 -6.39 13.92
CA ILE A 504 -4.37 -7.77 14.10
C ILE A 504 -5.78 -7.87 14.67
N THR A 505 -6.20 -6.94 15.53
CA THR A 505 -7.54 -6.96 16.15
C THR A 505 -8.62 -6.46 15.20
N ARG A 506 -8.28 -5.54 14.29
CA ARG A 506 -9.23 -4.90 13.36
C ARG A 506 -10.40 -4.22 14.08
N ASP A 507 -10.13 -3.70 15.28
CA ASP A 507 -11.12 -3.00 16.08
C ASP A 507 -11.67 -1.76 15.36
N PRO A 508 -12.90 -1.30 15.72
CA PRO A 508 -13.46 -0.06 15.19
C PRO A 508 -12.51 1.12 15.32
N GLY A 509 -12.42 1.93 14.25
CA GLY A 509 -11.49 3.06 14.16
C GLY A 509 -10.19 2.74 13.39
N THR A 510 -9.89 1.46 13.17
CA THR A 510 -8.76 1.06 12.30
C THR A 510 -9.23 0.88 10.85
N SER A 511 -8.31 1.01 9.90
CA SER A 511 -8.55 0.64 8.50
C SER A 511 -7.89 -0.70 8.17
N HIS A 512 -8.20 -1.25 7.02
CA HIS A 512 -7.63 -2.52 6.53
C HIS A 512 -6.12 -2.59 6.47
#